data_4c872094e5441aca5a7c3277519bb736
#
_entry.id   4c872094e5441aca5a7c3277519bb736
#
_cell.length_a   1.000
_cell.length_b   1.000
_cell.length_c   1.000
_cell.angle_alpha   90.00
_cell.angle_beta   90.00
_cell.angle_gamma   90.00
#
_symmetry.space_group_name_H-M   'P 1'
#
loop_
_entity.id
_entity.type
_entity.pdbx_description
1 polymer ?
#
loop_
_entity_poly.entity_id
_entity_poly.type
_entity_poly.pdbx_seq_one_letter_code
_entity_poly.pdbx_strand_id
1 'polypeptide(L)'
;ATISNAGTITTADINGGTIDGATIGASVPSTLTGTVVKATSLRETKLAVTQATGTLTLDCSAANVFEFTPSQNITTLTINNVPASGNAYAAVLKITGSSYAITWGSAVKWAAATAPTLSASGVDVIVLLTVDGGTTFYGFVCGQALA
;
A
#
# COMPACT_ATOMS: atom_id res chain seq x y z
N ALA A 1 24.12 34.55 12.05
CA ALA A 1 22.99 35.30 11.47
C ALA A 1 21.71 34.51 11.72
N THR A 2 20.65 35.17 12.15
CA THR A 2 19.32 34.57 12.34
C THR A 2 18.41 35.09 11.24
N ILE A 3 17.77 34.20 10.48
CA ILE A 3 16.72 34.55 9.52
C ILE A 3 15.39 34.36 10.25
N SER A 4 14.77 35.45 10.69
CA SER A 4 13.49 35.38 11.44
C SER A 4 12.27 35.20 10.53
N ASN A 5 12.36 35.63 9.29
CA ASN A 5 11.35 35.42 8.23
C ASN A 5 11.99 35.48 6.86
N ALA A 6 12.05 34.36 6.19
CA ALA A 6 12.64 34.28 4.84
C ALA A 6 11.58 34.38 3.72
N GLY A 7 10.28 34.51 4.07
CA GLY A 7 9.21 34.45 3.08
C GLY A 7 9.16 33.09 2.37
N THR A 8 8.87 33.09 1.05
CA THR A 8 8.90 31.87 0.25
C THR A 8 10.32 31.56 -0.21
N ILE A 9 10.87 30.44 0.21
CA ILE A 9 12.16 29.91 -0.28
C ILE A 9 11.84 28.83 -1.30
N THR A 10 12.14 29.08 -2.56
CA THR A 10 11.89 28.12 -3.66
C THR A 10 12.91 26.97 -3.68
N THR A 11 14.11 27.22 -3.14
CA THR A 11 15.16 26.18 -2.99
C THR A 11 15.93 26.45 -1.71
N ALA A 12 15.98 25.46 -0.81
CA ALA A 12 16.81 25.50 0.37
C ALA A 12 17.74 24.27 0.37
N ASP A 13 19.06 24.53 0.42
CA ASP A 13 20.07 23.49 0.62
C ASP A 13 20.51 23.57 2.09
N ILE A 14 20.17 22.54 2.87
CA ILE A 14 20.50 22.46 4.30
C ILE A 14 21.57 21.38 4.47
N ASN A 15 22.82 21.79 4.39
CA ASN A 15 24.00 20.92 4.46
C ASN A 15 24.43 20.56 5.89
N GLY A 16 23.49 20.48 6.82
CA GLY A 16 23.69 20.09 8.20
C GLY A 16 22.75 20.85 9.14
N GLY A 17 22.70 20.43 10.38
CA GLY A 17 21.83 21.02 11.40
C GLY A 17 20.53 20.24 11.62
N THR A 18 19.61 20.84 12.33
CA THR A 18 18.32 20.27 12.71
C THR A 18 17.18 21.08 12.11
N ILE A 19 16.16 20.41 11.62
CA ILE A 19 14.89 21.03 11.22
C ILE A 19 13.88 20.69 12.32
N ASP A 20 13.64 21.63 13.23
CA ASP A 20 12.72 21.46 14.35
C ASP A 20 11.36 22.09 14.07
N GLY A 21 10.29 21.39 14.45
CA GLY A 21 8.94 21.91 14.40
C GLY A 21 8.39 22.19 13.00
N ALA A 22 9.09 21.74 11.96
CA ALA A 22 8.66 21.96 10.57
C ALA A 22 7.72 20.86 10.08
N THR A 23 6.66 21.24 9.36
CA THR A 23 5.84 20.31 8.59
C THR A 23 6.44 20.17 7.19
N ILE A 24 6.88 18.96 6.83
CA ILE A 24 7.48 18.68 5.52
C ILE A 24 6.40 18.14 4.59
N GLY A 25 6.18 18.82 3.44
CA GLY A 25 5.21 18.41 2.44
C GLY A 25 3.75 18.68 2.81
N ALA A 26 3.47 19.76 3.56
CA ALA A 26 2.13 20.08 4.03
C ALA A 26 1.09 20.32 2.92
N SER A 27 1.49 20.97 1.84
CA SER A 27 0.59 21.32 0.73
C SER A 27 0.78 20.42 -0.49
N VAL A 28 2.02 20.05 -0.75
CA VAL A 28 2.39 19.14 -1.84
C VAL A 28 3.28 18.06 -1.26
N PRO A 29 2.74 16.87 -0.99
CA PRO A 29 3.54 15.74 -0.53
C PRO A 29 4.68 15.44 -1.51
N SER A 30 5.88 15.23 -0.99
CA SER A 30 7.07 14.91 -1.78
C SER A 30 7.77 13.70 -1.21
N THR A 31 8.71 13.15 -1.97
CA THR A 31 9.52 12.03 -1.50
C THR A 31 10.51 12.52 -0.44
N LEU A 32 10.55 11.86 0.70
CA LEU A 32 11.60 12.00 1.70
C LEU A 32 12.61 10.87 1.48
N THR A 33 13.82 11.22 1.05
CA THR A 33 14.92 10.26 0.86
C THR A 33 15.94 10.44 1.97
N GLY A 34 16.22 9.37 2.71
CA GLY A 34 17.20 9.39 3.80
C GLY A 34 17.81 8.00 4.00
N THR A 35 19.00 7.95 4.58
CA THR A 35 19.64 6.68 4.93
C THR A 35 18.89 5.97 6.04
N VAL A 36 18.36 6.73 7.00
CA VAL A 36 17.53 6.24 8.11
C VAL A 36 16.41 7.25 8.36
N VAL A 37 15.18 6.77 8.44
CA VAL A 37 14.02 7.54 8.92
C VAL A 37 13.62 6.96 10.28
N LYS A 38 13.80 7.73 11.34
CA LYS A 38 13.38 7.37 12.71
C LYS A 38 12.15 8.18 13.06
N ALA A 39 11.02 7.53 13.24
CA ALA A 39 9.76 8.14 13.63
C ALA A 39 9.20 7.45 14.88
N THR A 40 8.51 8.20 15.75
CA THR A 40 7.78 7.62 16.88
C THR A 40 6.59 6.79 16.41
N SER A 41 5.94 7.22 15.33
CA SER A 41 4.92 6.43 14.62
C SER A 41 4.92 6.75 13.15
N LEU A 42 4.66 5.74 12.32
CA LEU A 42 4.39 5.89 10.90
C LEU A 42 2.91 5.59 10.66
N ARG A 43 2.21 6.48 9.97
CA ARG A 43 0.81 6.29 9.61
C ARG A 43 0.70 6.12 8.11
N GLU A 44 0.17 4.98 7.69
CA GLU A 44 -0.10 4.71 6.28
C GLU A 44 -1.53 5.07 5.92
N THR A 45 -1.74 5.49 4.69
CA THR A 45 -3.08 5.77 4.19
C THR A 45 -3.79 4.46 3.86
N LYS A 46 -5.01 4.30 4.40
CA LYS A 46 -5.93 3.24 3.98
C LYS A 46 -6.80 3.76 2.85
N LEU A 47 -6.92 2.99 1.77
CA LEU A 47 -7.80 3.29 0.65
C LEU A 47 -8.96 2.29 0.59
N ALA A 48 -10.19 2.80 0.61
CA ALA A 48 -11.36 2.00 0.29
C ALA A 48 -11.46 1.85 -1.23
N VAL A 49 -11.52 0.62 -1.72
CA VAL A 49 -11.56 0.31 -3.16
C VAL A 49 -12.90 -0.30 -3.51
N THR A 50 -13.42 0.07 -4.67
CA THR A 50 -14.65 -0.48 -5.21
C THR A 50 -14.35 -1.26 -6.48
N GLN A 51 -14.86 -2.48 -6.59
CA GLN A 51 -14.77 -3.24 -7.84
C GLN A 51 -15.76 -2.72 -8.88
N ALA A 52 -15.38 -2.81 -10.14
CA ALA A 52 -16.23 -2.48 -11.27
C ALA A 52 -16.30 -3.67 -12.24
N THR A 53 -17.49 -4.20 -12.44
CA THR A 53 -17.78 -5.28 -13.42
C THR A 53 -16.79 -6.46 -13.34
N GLY A 54 -16.56 -6.96 -12.12
CA GLY A 54 -15.61 -8.08 -11.87
C GLY A 54 -14.13 -7.70 -11.86
N THR A 55 -13.79 -6.43 -12.04
CA THR A 55 -12.41 -5.94 -11.95
C THR A 55 -12.20 -5.20 -10.63
N LEU A 56 -11.10 -5.53 -9.93
CA LEU A 56 -10.59 -4.79 -8.79
C LEU A 56 -9.22 -4.22 -9.15
N THR A 57 -9.06 -2.91 -8.96
CA THR A 57 -7.79 -2.22 -9.20
C THR A 57 -7.20 -1.71 -7.90
N LEU A 58 -5.96 -2.10 -7.62
CA LEU A 58 -5.16 -1.61 -6.50
C LEU A 58 -4.10 -0.66 -7.06
N ASP A 59 -4.14 0.60 -6.67
CA ASP A 59 -3.13 1.61 -7.05
C ASP A 59 -2.10 1.75 -5.94
N CYS A 60 -0.92 1.17 -6.16
CA CYS A 60 0.17 1.15 -5.18
C CYS A 60 0.81 2.53 -4.94
N SER A 61 0.54 3.52 -5.79
CA SER A 61 0.96 4.91 -5.54
C SER A 61 0.04 5.64 -4.57
N ALA A 62 -1.18 5.15 -4.36
CA ALA A 62 -2.19 5.80 -3.54
C ALA A 62 -2.21 5.31 -2.09
N ALA A 63 -1.88 4.04 -1.84
CA ALA A 63 -1.91 3.45 -0.50
C ALA A 63 -1.14 2.14 -0.43
N ASN A 64 -0.81 1.71 0.80
CA ASN A 64 -0.30 0.37 1.09
C ASN A 64 -1.41 -0.54 1.67
N VAL A 65 -2.48 0.06 2.21
CA VAL A 65 -3.58 -0.67 2.84
C VAL A 65 -4.85 -0.45 2.03
N PHE A 66 -5.44 -1.52 1.55
CA PHE A 66 -6.66 -1.51 0.75
C PHE A 66 -7.78 -2.23 1.48
N GLU A 67 -8.95 -1.62 1.52
CA GLU A 67 -10.14 -2.18 2.13
C GLU A 67 -11.25 -2.30 1.09
N PHE A 68 -11.88 -3.46 1.01
CA PHE A 68 -13.01 -3.67 0.11
C PHE A 68 -13.91 -4.84 0.57
N THR A 69 -15.14 -4.79 0.08
CA THR A 69 -16.10 -5.88 0.20
C THR A 69 -16.47 -6.32 -1.22
N PRO A 70 -16.15 -7.55 -1.63
CA PRO A 70 -16.57 -8.05 -2.93
C PRO A 70 -18.10 -8.04 -3.05
N SER A 71 -18.61 -7.50 -4.16
CA SER A 71 -20.05 -7.48 -4.50
C SER A 71 -20.40 -8.48 -5.62
N GLN A 72 -19.37 -9.06 -6.23
CA GLN A 72 -19.42 -10.14 -7.22
C GLN A 72 -18.04 -10.79 -7.30
N ASN A 73 -17.91 -11.89 -8.03
CA ASN A 73 -16.60 -12.49 -8.27
C ASN A 73 -15.65 -11.49 -8.92
N ILE A 74 -14.43 -11.40 -8.36
CA ILE A 74 -13.34 -10.62 -8.94
C ILE A 74 -12.61 -11.53 -9.93
N THR A 75 -12.89 -11.35 -11.19
CA THR A 75 -12.30 -12.14 -12.29
C THR A 75 -10.98 -11.54 -12.76
N THR A 76 -10.76 -10.25 -12.50
CA THR A 76 -9.54 -9.51 -12.85
C THR A 76 -9.06 -8.69 -11.65
N LEU A 77 -7.89 -9.04 -11.14
CA LEU A 77 -7.16 -8.22 -10.17
C LEU A 77 -6.04 -7.49 -10.89
N THR A 78 -6.10 -6.16 -10.89
CA THR A 78 -5.08 -5.28 -11.48
C THR A 78 -4.33 -4.59 -10.35
N ILE A 79 -3.00 -4.66 -10.37
CA ILE A 79 -2.12 -4.01 -9.39
C ILE A 79 -1.23 -3.03 -10.17
N ASN A 80 -1.51 -1.74 -10.01
CA ASN A 80 -0.89 -0.66 -10.77
C ASN A 80 0.12 0.12 -9.93
N ASN A 81 1.00 0.86 -10.61
CA ASN A 81 1.95 1.81 -10.02
C ASN A 81 2.81 1.19 -8.90
N VAL A 82 3.17 -0.07 -9.09
CA VAL A 82 4.07 -0.77 -8.17
C VAL A 82 5.44 -0.07 -8.21
N PRO A 83 6.08 0.19 -7.05
CA PRO A 83 7.44 0.74 -7.04
C PRO A 83 8.41 -0.12 -7.85
N ALA A 84 9.36 0.53 -8.52
CA ALA A 84 10.35 -0.15 -9.37
C ALA A 84 11.14 -1.22 -8.60
N SER A 85 11.66 -2.19 -9.33
CA SER A 85 12.55 -3.24 -8.80
C SER A 85 13.69 -2.62 -7.97
N GLY A 86 14.06 -3.30 -6.89
CA GLY A 86 14.99 -2.79 -5.87
C GLY A 86 14.31 -2.10 -4.69
N ASN A 87 13.00 -1.85 -4.78
CA ASN A 87 12.17 -1.43 -3.66
C ASN A 87 11.25 -2.58 -3.22
N ALA A 88 11.11 -2.76 -1.92
CA ALA A 88 10.10 -3.66 -1.38
C ALA A 88 8.77 -2.91 -1.24
N TYR A 89 7.68 -3.56 -1.62
CA TYR A 89 6.33 -3.03 -1.42
C TYR A 89 5.42 -4.15 -0.91
N ALA A 90 4.62 -3.84 0.09
CA ALA A 90 3.63 -4.75 0.63
C ALA A 90 2.24 -4.11 0.58
N ALA A 91 1.34 -4.70 -0.20
CA ALA A 91 -0.07 -4.37 -0.17
C ALA A 91 -0.77 -5.19 0.90
N VAL A 92 -1.40 -4.54 1.86
CA VAL A 92 -2.26 -5.17 2.87
C VAL A 92 -3.71 -5.05 2.40
N LEU A 93 -4.38 -6.18 2.23
CA LEU A 93 -5.77 -6.25 1.81
C LEU A 93 -6.64 -6.63 2.99
N LYS A 94 -7.50 -5.73 3.43
CA LYS A 94 -8.58 -6.00 4.36
C LYS A 94 -9.84 -6.30 3.56
N ILE A 95 -10.25 -7.54 3.53
CA ILE A 95 -11.37 -8.03 2.73
C ILE A 95 -12.52 -8.37 3.68
N THR A 96 -13.62 -7.64 3.59
CA THR A 96 -14.83 -7.99 4.35
C THR A 96 -15.48 -9.22 3.69
N GLY A 97 -15.79 -10.21 4.49
CA GLY A 97 -16.25 -11.53 4.03
C GLY A 97 -17.44 -11.46 3.08
N SER A 98 -17.37 -12.26 2.06
CA SER A 98 -18.43 -12.45 1.08
C SER A 98 -18.30 -13.83 0.45
N SER A 99 -19.38 -14.32 -0.18
CA SER A 99 -19.35 -15.60 -0.91
C SER A 99 -18.67 -15.51 -2.28
N TYR A 100 -18.05 -14.37 -2.61
CA TYR A 100 -17.44 -14.14 -3.90
C TYR A 100 -15.95 -14.50 -3.91
N ALA A 101 -15.48 -15.06 -5.01
CA ALA A 101 -14.11 -15.47 -5.19
C ALA A 101 -13.24 -14.37 -5.84
N ILE A 102 -11.94 -14.44 -5.61
CA ILE A 102 -10.94 -13.61 -6.28
C ILE A 102 -10.07 -14.50 -7.17
N THR A 103 -9.96 -14.13 -8.44
CA THR A 103 -8.94 -14.67 -9.34
C THR A 103 -7.65 -13.87 -9.15
N TRP A 104 -6.68 -14.48 -8.47
CA TRP A 104 -5.43 -13.82 -8.05
C TRP A 104 -4.44 -13.70 -9.18
N GLY A 105 -4.57 -13.85 -10.33
CA GLY A 105 -3.59 -13.71 -11.40
C GLY A 105 -2.30 -14.55 -11.21
N SER A 106 -1.63 -14.85 -12.30
CA SER A 106 -0.45 -15.74 -12.30
C SER A 106 0.80 -15.13 -11.63
N ALA A 107 0.84 -13.81 -11.48
CA ALA A 107 1.92 -13.10 -10.79
C ALA A 107 1.91 -13.36 -9.28
N VAL A 108 0.75 -13.69 -8.69
CA VAL A 108 0.65 -13.96 -7.25
C VAL A 108 1.01 -15.43 -6.96
N LYS A 109 2.02 -15.62 -6.12
CA LYS A 109 2.51 -16.92 -5.69
C LYS A 109 2.05 -17.20 -4.27
N TRP A 110 1.42 -18.33 -4.07
CA TRP A 110 0.90 -18.81 -2.80
C TRP A 110 1.71 -19.98 -2.25
N ALA A 111 1.66 -20.17 -0.94
CA ALA A 111 2.24 -21.35 -0.31
C ALA A 111 1.63 -22.63 -0.92
N ALA A 112 2.48 -23.59 -1.25
CA ALA A 112 2.11 -24.84 -1.93
C ALA A 112 1.28 -24.61 -3.23
N ALA A 113 1.46 -23.47 -3.89
CA ALA A 113 0.73 -23.06 -5.09
C ALA A 113 -0.80 -23.02 -4.93
N THR A 114 -1.29 -22.92 -3.69
CA THR A 114 -2.72 -22.94 -3.39
C THR A 114 -3.18 -21.57 -2.89
N ALA A 115 -4.02 -20.90 -3.68
CA ALA A 115 -4.63 -19.64 -3.29
C ALA A 115 -5.65 -19.85 -2.14
N PRO A 116 -5.79 -18.88 -1.22
CA PRO A 116 -6.76 -19.01 -0.14
C PRO A 116 -8.21 -18.94 -0.66
N THR A 117 -9.09 -19.69 -0.03
CA THR A 117 -10.52 -19.48 -0.14
C THR A 117 -10.91 -18.39 0.85
N LEU A 118 -11.58 -17.34 0.39
CA LEU A 118 -12.04 -16.26 1.26
C LEU A 118 -13.18 -16.70 2.15
N SER A 119 -13.26 -16.09 3.33
CA SER A 119 -14.31 -16.35 4.29
C SER A 119 -15.63 -15.72 3.86
N ALA A 120 -16.73 -16.43 4.00
CA ALA A 120 -18.06 -15.90 3.66
C ALA A 120 -18.53 -14.80 4.63
N SER A 121 -17.95 -14.73 5.84
CA SER A 121 -18.25 -13.72 6.86
C SER A 121 -16.99 -13.35 7.63
N GLY A 122 -17.02 -12.25 8.37
CA GLY A 122 -15.87 -11.72 9.08
C GLY A 122 -14.93 -10.94 8.15
N VAL A 123 -13.68 -10.85 8.50
CA VAL A 123 -12.65 -10.14 7.75
C VAL A 123 -11.50 -11.08 7.44
N ASP A 124 -11.05 -11.09 6.19
CA ASP A 124 -9.80 -11.71 5.79
C ASP A 124 -8.72 -10.65 5.61
N VAL A 125 -7.52 -10.92 6.11
CA VAL A 125 -6.34 -10.07 5.93
C VAL A 125 -5.32 -10.83 5.11
N ILE A 126 -5.02 -10.29 3.94
CA ILE A 126 -4.06 -10.84 2.97
C ILE A 126 -2.94 -9.82 2.76
N VAL A 127 -1.71 -10.29 2.68
CA VAL A 127 -0.56 -9.44 2.30
C VAL A 127 0.00 -9.94 0.98
N LEU A 128 0.25 -9.02 0.05
CA LEU A 128 0.93 -9.26 -1.21
C LEU A 128 2.26 -8.50 -1.19
N LEU A 129 3.37 -9.22 -1.08
CA LEU A 129 4.72 -8.66 -1.05
C LEU A 129 5.38 -8.79 -2.41
N THR A 130 5.99 -7.73 -2.90
CA THR A 130 6.87 -7.75 -4.07
C THR A 130 8.19 -7.04 -3.80
N VAL A 131 9.25 -7.44 -4.51
CA VAL A 131 10.58 -6.83 -4.46
C VAL A 131 11.16 -6.62 -5.87
N ASP A 132 10.42 -7.00 -6.89
CA ASP A 132 10.86 -7.05 -8.29
C ASP A 132 9.99 -6.18 -9.22
N GLY A 133 9.39 -5.13 -8.67
CA GLY A 133 8.55 -4.20 -9.44
C GLY A 133 7.19 -4.78 -9.84
N GLY A 134 6.69 -5.77 -9.09
CA GLY A 134 5.38 -6.38 -9.34
C GLY A 134 5.39 -7.50 -10.38
N THR A 135 6.57 -7.96 -10.81
CA THR A 135 6.67 -9.17 -11.66
C THR A 135 6.19 -10.40 -10.90
N THR A 136 6.54 -10.46 -9.60
CA THR A 136 6.09 -11.51 -8.69
C THR A 136 5.52 -10.88 -7.42
N PHE A 137 4.40 -11.40 -6.95
CA PHE A 137 3.83 -11.11 -5.63
C PHE A 137 3.80 -12.38 -4.80
N TYR A 138 4.33 -12.34 -3.60
CA TYR A 138 4.21 -13.41 -2.61
C TYR A 138 2.98 -13.13 -1.74
N GLY A 139 2.00 -14.03 -1.78
CA GLY A 139 0.76 -13.91 -1.04
C GLY A 139 0.81 -14.61 0.31
N PHE A 140 0.39 -13.91 1.35
CA PHE A 140 0.31 -14.41 2.72
C PHE A 140 -1.10 -14.22 3.27
N VAL A 141 -1.62 -15.25 3.90
CA VAL A 141 -2.87 -15.18 4.69
C VAL A 141 -2.49 -14.82 6.12
N CYS A 142 -2.79 -13.60 6.55
CA CYS A 142 -2.47 -13.11 7.88
C CYS A 142 -3.59 -13.37 8.89
N GLY A 143 -4.83 -13.54 8.42
CA GLY A 143 -5.97 -13.91 9.22
C GLY A 143 -7.19 -14.14 8.34
N GLN A 144 -8.08 -15.02 8.77
CA GLN A 144 -9.35 -15.29 8.09
C GLN A 144 -10.50 -15.32 9.09
N ALA A 145 -11.69 -14.95 8.62
CA ALA A 145 -12.92 -14.92 9.42
C ALA A 145 -12.76 -14.17 10.77
N LEU A 146 -11.95 -13.12 10.77
CA LEU A 146 -11.77 -12.28 11.95
C LEU A 146 -13.10 -11.56 12.26
N ALA A 147 -13.57 -11.71 13.51
CA ALA A 147 -14.86 -11.18 13.97
C ALA A 147 -14.67 -9.90 14.82
#